data_fb9b75e19ace7b5302fbad7a566a156c
#
_entry.id   fb9b75e19ace7b5302fbad7a566a156c
#
_cell.length_a   1.000
_cell.length_b   1.000
_cell.length_c   1.000
_cell.angle_alpha   90.00
_cell.angle_beta   90.00
_cell.angle_gamma   90.00
#
_symmetry.space_group_name_H-M   'P 1'
#
loop_
_entity.id
_entity.type
_entity.pdbx_description
1 polymer ?
#
loop_
_entity_poly.entity_id
_entity_poly.type
_entity_poly.pdbx_seq_one_letter_code
_entity_poly.pdbx_strand_id
1 'polypeptide(L)' 'MEQQTMEEYLLSQLDTPVVLKNGTMMTKPDGSPMTKQEAIATNILNMAMKGDVKAAQYIQNIQMRANIMKKNKAQ' A
#
# COMPACT_ATOMS: atom_id res chain seq x y z
N MET A 1 -0.84 23.60 20.13
CA MET A 1 -0.33 22.46 19.35
C MET A 1 -1.49 21.67 18.75
N GLU A 2 -1.50 21.56 17.45
CA GLU A 2 -2.60 20.87 16.78
C GLU A 2 -2.44 19.37 16.92
N GLN A 3 -3.54 18.70 17.22
CA GLN A 3 -3.57 17.26 17.27
C GLN A 3 -3.91 16.71 15.92
N GLN A 4 -3.17 15.71 15.50
CA GLN A 4 -3.49 15.00 14.27
C GLN A 4 -4.74 14.16 14.46
N THR A 5 -5.56 14.10 13.43
CA THR A 5 -6.65 13.13 13.42
C THR A 5 -6.07 11.74 13.26
N MET A 6 -6.86 10.72 13.56
CA MET A 6 -6.43 9.33 13.37
C MET A 6 -6.06 9.08 11.90
N GLU A 7 -6.83 9.64 10.99
CA GLU A 7 -6.59 9.48 9.56
C GLU A 7 -5.26 10.11 9.15
N GLU A 8 -4.98 11.32 9.62
CA GLU A 8 -3.72 12.00 9.32
C GLU A 8 -2.53 11.22 9.88
N TYR A 9 -2.66 10.72 11.10
CA TYR A 9 -1.60 9.91 11.70
C TYR A 9 -1.36 8.66 10.89
N LEU A 10 -2.43 7.96 10.51
CA LEU A 10 -2.33 6.71 9.75
C LEU A 10 -1.64 6.95 8.41
N LEU A 11 -2.05 8.01 7.70
CA LEU A 11 -1.44 8.35 6.41
C LEU A 11 0.04 8.67 6.57
N SER A 12 0.41 9.37 7.64
CA SER A 12 1.80 9.70 7.87
C SER A 12 2.65 8.45 8.14
N GLN A 13 2.05 7.42 8.77
CA GLN A 13 2.76 6.17 9.06
C GLN A 13 2.96 5.31 7.80
N LEU A 14 2.07 5.42 6.83
CA LEU A 14 2.16 4.62 5.61
C LEU A 14 3.45 4.87 4.83
N ASP A 15 3.99 6.08 4.92
CA ASP A 15 5.21 6.44 4.21
C ASP A 15 6.50 6.11 4.98
N THR A 16 6.36 5.59 6.20
CA THR A 16 7.54 5.25 7.00
C THR A 16 8.02 3.84 6.70
N PRO A 17 9.33 3.57 6.89
CA PRO A 17 9.86 2.24 6.61
C PRO A 17 9.36 1.19 7.59
N VAL A 18 9.33 -0.06 7.11
CA VAL A 18 9.04 -1.20 7.98
C VAL A 18 10.31 -1.60 8.71
N VAL A 19 10.26 -1.59 10.04
CA VAL A 19 11.40 -1.98 10.86
C VAL A 19 11.09 -3.34 11.49
N LEU A 20 11.99 -4.28 11.30
CA LEU A 20 11.84 -5.63 11.84
C LEU A 20 12.23 -5.65 13.30
N LYS A 21 11.89 -6.75 13.99
CA LYS A 21 12.14 -6.87 15.43
C LYS A 21 13.62 -6.75 15.79
N ASN A 22 14.51 -7.13 14.88
CA ASN A 22 15.94 -7.04 15.12
C ASN A 22 16.53 -5.67 14.77
N GLY A 23 15.69 -4.70 14.44
CA GLY A 23 16.12 -3.34 14.13
C GLY A 23 16.50 -3.09 12.68
N THR A 24 16.54 -4.12 11.84
CA THR A 24 16.83 -3.91 10.42
C THR A 24 15.58 -3.49 9.67
N MET A 25 15.77 -2.70 8.61
CA MET A 25 14.67 -2.28 7.76
C MET A 25 14.41 -3.31 6.67
N MET A 26 13.12 -3.50 6.37
CA MET A 26 12.73 -4.31 5.25
C MET A 26 13.07 -3.58 3.96
N THR A 27 13.65 -4.30 2.98
CA THR A 27 14.08 -3.67 1.73
C THR A 27 13.37 -4.30 0.54
N LYS A 28 13.26 -3.50 -0.52
CA LYS A 28 12.76 -3.97 -1.81
C LYS A 28 13.90 -4.62 -2.59
N PRO A 29 13.59 -5.35 -3.69
CA PRO A 29 14.65 -5.99 -4.49
C PRO A 29 15.74 -5.03 -4.96
N ASP A 30 15.43 -3.74 -5.13
CA ASP A 30 16.43 -2.74 -5.54
C ASP A 30 17.27 -2.22 -4.38
N GLY A 31 17.06 -2.73 -3.16
CA GLY A 31 17.82 -2.35 -1.99
C GLY A 31 17.27 -1.16 -1.22
N SER A 32 16.26 -0.47 -1.73
CA SER A 32 15.67 0.68 -1.02
C SER A 32 14.74 0.20 0.10
N PRO A 33 14.55 1.03 1.14
CA PRO A 33 13.63 0.65 2.22
C PRO A 33 12.20 0.51 1.72
N MET A 34 11.51 -0.51 2.24
CA MET A 34 10.10 -0.72 1.93
C MET A 34 9.25 0.05 2.92
N THR A 35 8.32 0.86 2.42
CA THR A 35 7.38 1.57 3.28
C THR A 35 6.28 0.63 3.78
N LYS A 36 5.60 1.04 4.85
CA LYS A 36 4.48 0.26 5.36
C LYS A 36 3.38 0.12 4.33
N GLN A 37 3.13 1.15 3.54
CA GLN A 37 2.15 1.09 2.47
C GLN A 37 2.52 0.03 1.44
N GLU A 38 3.79 -0.02 1.05
CA GLU A 38 4.26 -1.03 0.10
C GLU A 38 4.15 -2.44 0.66
N ALA A 39 4.45 -2.62 1.94
CA ALA A 39 4.34 -3.91 2.60
C ALA A 39 2.89 -4.38 2.65
N ILE A 40 1.97 -3.49 2.97
CA ILE A 40 0.53 -3.82 2.99
C ILE A 40 0.05 -4.20 1.59
N ALA A 41 0.45 -3.43 0.58
CA ALA A 41 0.06 -3.71 -0.80
C ALA A 41 0.59 -5.07 -1.25
N THR A 42 1.84 -5.38 -0.91
CA THR A 42 2.43 -6.67 -1.24
C THR A 42 1.66 -7.81 -0.58
N ASN A 43 1.25 -7.63 0.68
CA ASN A 43 0.48 -8.63 1.39
C ASN A 43 -0.88 -8.88 0.72
N ILE A 44 -1.56 -7.81 0.32
CA ILE A 44 -2.85 -7.92 -0.38
C ILE A 44 -2.68 -8.67 -1.70
N LEU A 45 -1.63 -8.34 -2.44
CA LEU A 45 -1.33 -9.05 -3.70
C LEU A 45 -1.11 -10.55 -3.44
N ASN A 46 -0.33 -10.87 -2.42
CA ASN A 46 -0.06 -12.28 -2.10
C ASN A 46 -1.33 -13.02 -1.70
N MET A 47 -2.21 -12.37 -0.94
CA MET A 47 -3.49 -12.97 -0.57
C MET A 47 -4.37 -13.23 -1.79
N ALA A 48 -4.43 -12.26 -2.71
CA ALA A 48 -5.20 -12.42 -3.94
C ALA A 48 -4.67 -13.57 -4.79
N MET A 49 -3.34 -13.69 -4.88
CA MET A 49 -2.70 -14.75 -5.64
C MET A 49 -2.97 -16.12 -5.05
N LYS A 50 -3.20 -16.19 -3.75
CA LYS A 50 -3.54 -17.44 -3.06
C LYS A 50 -5.03 -17.79 -3.15
N GLY A 51 -5.85 -16.92 -3.74
CA GLY A 51 -7.26 -17.19 -3.94
C GLY A 51 -8.21 -16.44 -3.02
N ASP A 52 -7.72 -15.46 -2.27
CA ASP A 52 -8.59 -14.66 -1.42
C ASP A 52 -9.47 -13.75 -2.29
N VAL A 53 -10.78 -14.00 -2.26
CA VAL A 53 -11.73 -13.31 -3.13
C VAL A 53 -11.83 -11.83 -2.77
N LYS A 54 -11.83 -11.52 -1.47
CA LYS A 54 -11.96 -10.13 -1.04
C LYS A 54 -10.75 -9.30 -1.45
N ALA A 55 -9.55 -9.88 -1.32
CA ALA A 55 -8.33 -9.20 -1.75
C ALA A 55 -8.34 -8.98 -3.26
N ALA A 56 -8.77 -9.98 -4.03
CA ALA A 56 -8.88 -9.87 -5.48
C ALA A 56 -9.88 -8.79 -5.88
N GLN A 57 -11.02 -8.72 -5.21
CA GLN A 57 -12.03 -7.70 -5.49
C GLN A 57 -11.50 -6.30 -5.18
N TYR A 58 -10.75 -6.17 -4.09
CA TYR A 58 -10.16 -4.89 -3.72
C TYR A 58 -9.21 -4.40 -4.82
N ILE A 59 -8.37 -5.30 -5.34
CA ILE A 59 -7.44 -4.97 -6.41
C ILE A 59 -8.19 -4.60 -7.69
N GLN A 60 -9.23 -5.35 -8.04
CA GLN A 60 -10.04 -5.05 -9.21
C GLN A 60 -10.68 -3.67 -9.12
N ASN A 61 -11.17 -3.30 -7.93
CA ASN A 61 -11.76 -1.97 -7.73
C ASN A 61 -10.74 -0.87 -7.94
N ILE A 62 -9.52 -1.07 -7.49
CA ILE A 62 -8.44 -0.11 -7.71
C ILE A 62 -8.13 0.00 -9.20
N GLN A 63 -8.07 -1.12 -9.91
CA GLN A 63 -7.81 -1.13 -11.36
C GLN A 63 -8.90 -0.39 -12.12
N MET A 64 -10.15 -0.60 -11.73
CA MET A 64 -11.28 0.09 -12.38
C MET A 64 -11.20 1.59 -12.19
N ARG A 65 -10.86 2.04 -10.99
CA ARG A 65 -10.70 3.47 -10.69
C ARG A 65 -9.56 4.06 -11.51
N ALA A 66 -8.44 3.35 -11.59
CA ALA A 66 -7.29 3.81 -12.34
C ALA A 66 -7.61 3.92 -13.83
N ASN A 67 -8.35 2.97 -14.38
CA ASN A 67 -8.74 3.00 -15.78
C ASN A 67 -9.68 4.17 -16.08
N ILE A 68 -10.62 4.44 -15.17
CA ILE A 68 -11.52 5.59 -15.32
C ILE A 68 -10.72 6.89 -15.30
N MET A 69 -9.78 7.01 -14.38
CA MET A 69 -8.94 8.20 -14.28
C MET A 69 -8.07 8.38 -15.53
N LYS A 70 -7.55 7.31 -16.09
CA LYS A 70 -6.78 7.37 -17.33
C LYS A 70 -7.61 7.85 -18.50
N LYS A 71 -8.84 7.36 -18.61
CA LYS A 71 -9.74 7.80 -19.67
C LYS A 71 -10.04 9.28 -19.55
N ASN A 72 -10.27 9.76 -18.35
CA ASN A 72 -10.56 11.18 -18.12
C ASN A 72 -9.36 12.04 -18.48
N LYS A 73 -8.16 11.57 -18.20
CA LYS A 73 -6.94 12.32 -18.53
C LYS A 73 -6.66 12.33 -20.03
N ALA A 74 -7.09 11.31 -20.76
CA ALA A 74 -6.83 11.19 -22.18
C ALA A 74 -7.71 12.09 -23.02
N GLN A 75 -8.70 12.72 -22.44
CA GLN A 75 -9.64 13.60 -23.15
C GLN A 75 -9.22 15.06 -23.12
#